data_9522b8264acdcb8730a4f1f40de19e14
#
_entry.id   9522b8264acdcb8730a4f1f40de19e14
#
_cell.length_a   1.000
_cell.length_b   1.000
_cell.length_c   1.000
_cell.angle_alpha   90.00
_cell.angle_beta   90.00
_cell.angle_gamma   90.00
#
_symmetry.space_group_name_H-M   'P 1'
#
loop_
_entity.id
_entity.type
_entity.pdbx_description
1 polymer ?
#
loop_
_entity_poly.entity_id
_entity_poly.type
_entity_poly.pdbx_seq_one_letter_code
_entity_poly.pdbx_strand_id
1 'polypeptide(L)'
;IDLPYLDYNQRSEIVRSLKGVDNVVPQETLDYVPNLERLKPDFVVHGDDWMQGVQSNVRNRVIECLKQWGGKVVDIAYTKGFSSSAENERLKEIGTTPEIRQKRLRRLINAKKIVRILESHNGLTGLIAENVSVIVNGVKHEFDGMWSSSLTDSTSKGKPDIEAVDLTTRLHDLNDTLECTTKPVIFDGDTGNL
;
A
#
# COMPACT_ATOMS: atom_id res chain seq x y z
N ILE A 1 -1.96 4.67 1.55
CA ILE A 1 -1.82 4.35 0.10
C ILE A 1 -1.86 2.84 -0.01
N ASP A 2 -2.91 2.32 -0.61
CA ASP A 2 -2.99 0.90 -0.94
C ASP A 2 -1.93 0.58 -1.99
N LEU A 3 -1.03 -0.36 -1.67
CA LEU A 3 0.00 -0.79 -2.61
C LEU A 3 -0.63 -1.69 -3.68
N PRO A 4 -0.28 -1.50 -4.96
CA PRO A 4 -0.73 -2.41 -6.00
C PRO A 4 -0.28 -3.85 -5.72
N TYR A 5 -1.12 -4.83 -6.04
CA TYR A 5 -0.80 -6.26 -5.91
C TYR A 5 0.42 -6.66 -6.71
N LEU A 6 0.48 -6.19 -7.95
CA LEU A 6 1.59 -6.41 -8.85
C LEU A 6 2.71 -5.40 -8.59
N ASP A 7 3.95 -5.84 -8.67
CA ASP A 7 5.09 -4.94 -8.64
C ASP A 7 5.17 -4.09 -9.93
N TYR A 8 6.11 -3.13 -9.96
CA TYR A 8 6.25 -2.24 -11.12
C TYR A 8 6.55 -3.01 -12.42
N ASN A 9 7.43 -4.00 -12.38
CA ASN A 9 7.84 -4.74 -13.58
C ASN A 9 6.67 -5.55 -14.14
N GLN A 10 5.93 -6.21 -13.28
CA GLN A 10 4.73 -6.97 -13.66
C GLN A 10 3.67 -6.07 -14.29
N ARG A 11 3.36 -4.92 -13.68
CA ARG A 11 2.42 -3.95 -14.24
C ARG A 11 2.90 -3.37 -15.56
N SER A 12 4.18 -3.03 -15.65
CA SER A 12 4.80 -2.51 -16.87
C SER A 12 4.69 -3.51 -18.02
N GLU A 13 4.92 -4.80 -17.75
CA GLU A 13 4.83 -5.85 -18.77
C GLU A 13 3.39 -6.04 -19.25
N ILE A 14 2.42 -6.05 -18.34
CA ILE A 14 1.00 -6.12 -18.72
C ILE A 14 0.61 -4.94 -19.60
N VAL A 15 0.96 -3.71 -19.22
CA VAL A 15 0.62 -2.52 -20.00
C VAL A 15 1.30 -2.56 -21.37
N ARG A 16 2.57 -3.00 -21.45
CA ARG A 16 3.31 -3.13 -22.69
C ARG A 16 2.69 -4.14 -23.65
N SER A 17 2.02 -5.17 -23.12
CA SER A 17 1.37 -6.21 -23.94
C SER A 17 0.03 -5.77 -24.52
N LEU A 18 -0.50 -4.61 -24.13
CA LEU A 18 -1.76 -4.11 -24.65
C LEU A 18 -1.60 -3.60 -26.09
N LYS A 19 -2.53 -3.97 -26.95
CA LYS A 19 -2.54 -3.49 -28.34
C LYS A 19 -2.66 -1.96 -28.38
N GLY A 20 -1.73 -1.31 -29.09
CA GLY A 20 -1.70 0.15 -29.23
C GLY A 20 -0.83 0.85 -28.19
N VAL A 21 -0.12 0.09 -27.35
CA VAL A 21 0.91 0.63 -26.45
C VAL A 21 2.27 0.44 -27.10
N ASP A 22 2.91 1.53 -27.52
CA ASP A 22 4.24 1.52 -28.12
C ASP A 22 5.33 1.63 -27.04
N ASN A 23 5.06 2.37 -25.96
CA ASN A 23 6.05 2.62 -24.92
C ASN A 23 5.45 2.70 -23.52
N VAL A 24 6.17 2.19 -22.52
CA VAL A 24 5.78 2.30 -21.10
C VAL A 24 6.91 3.01 -20.36
N VAL A 25 6.58 4.11 -19.72
CA VAL A 25 7.52 4.93 -18.95
C VAL A 25 7.13 4.98 -17.48
N PRO A 26 8.10 4.98 -16.55
CA PRO A 26 7.79 5.10 -15.13
C PRO A 26 7.25 6.49 -14.79
N GLN A 27 6.25 6.55 -13.92
CA GLN A 27 5.76 7.75 -13.27
C GLN A 27 6.22 7.71 -11.81
N GLU A 28 7.33 8.35 -11.51
CA GLU A 28 8.00 8.25 -10.20
C GLU A 28 7.36 9.16 -9.14
N THR A 29 6.65 10.20 -9.57
CA THR A 29 6.02 11.19 -8.70
C THR A 29 4.56 11.42 -9.11
N LEU A 30 3.78 12.11 -8.26
CA LEU A 30 2.42 12.55 -8.63
C LEU A 30 2.42 13.73 -9.61
N ASP A 31 3.58 14.27 -9.96
CA ASP A 31 3.73 15.34 -10.93
C ASP A 31 4.02 14.77 -12.32
N TYR A 32 3.11 14.95 -13.25
CA TYR A 32 3.23 14.46 -14.63
C TYR A 32 4.16 15.32 -15.49
N VAL A 33 4.40 16.58 -15.12
CA VAL A 33 5.12 17.57 -15.94
C VAL A 33 6.48 17.06 -16.44
N PRO A 34 7.35 16.43 -15.63
CA PRO A 34 8.64 15.97 -16.12
C PRO A 34 8.56 14.96 -17.28
N ASN A 35 7.58 14.04 -17.21
CA ASN A 35 7.37 13.08 -18.29
C ASN A 35 6.74 13.76 -19.53
N LEU A 36 5.83 14.72 -19.32
CA LEU A 36 5.18 15.44 -20.42
C LEU A 36 6.17 16.31 -21.20
N GLU A 37 7.06 17.04 -20.53
CA GLU A 37 8.11 17.84 -21.17
C GLU A 37 9.06 16.98 -22.00
N ARG A 38 9.36 15.78 -21.51
CA ARG A 38 10.22 14.83 -22.23
C ARG A 38 9.54 14.19 -23.44
N LEU A 39 8.27 13.83 -23.32
CA LEU A 39 7.53 13.07 -24.34
C LEU A 39 6.78 13.96 -25.33
N LYS A 40 6.39 15.17 -24.92
CA LYS A 40 5.61 16.16 -25.69
C LYS A 40 4.43 15.55 -26.43
N PRO A 41 3.51 14.86 -25.71
CA PRO A 41 2.38 14.19 -26.37
C PRO A 41 1.38 15.19 -26.92
N ASP A 42 0.73 14.84 -28.04
CA ASP A 42 -0.39 15.62 -28.58
C ASP A 42 -1.62 15.55 -27.67
N PHE A 43 -1.82 14.40 -27.01
CA PHE A 43 -2.95 14.17 -26.11
C PHE A 43 -2.50 13.52 -24.82
N VAL A 44 -3.03 14.02 -23.69
CA VAL A 44 -2.99 13.35 -22.40
C VAL A 44 -4.40 12.87 -22.10
N VAL A 45 -4.56 11.56 -21.95
CA VAL A 45 -5.86 10.93 -21.65
C VAL A 45 -5.84 10.50 -20.19
N HIS A 46 -6.86 10.89 -19.43
CA HIS A 46 -6.99 10.54 -18.02
C HIS A 46 -8.45 10.32 -17.62
N GLY A 47 -8.70 9.58 -16.54
CA GLY A 47 -10.04 9.50 -15.96
C GLY A 47 -10.50 10.87 -15.44
N ASP A 48 -11.82 11.11 -15.39
CA ASP A 48 -12.42 12.38 -14.94
C ASP A 48 -12.35 12.60 -13.42
N ASP A 49 -11.85 11.63 -12.66
CA ASP A 49 -11.68 11.67 -11.20
C ASP A 49 -10.72 12.79 -10.73
N TRP A 50 -9.80 13.24 -11.57
CA TRP A 50 -8.88 14.34 -11.26
C TRP A 50 -9.46 15.75 -11.53
N MET A 51 -10.68 15.84 -12.04
CA MET A 51 -11.35 17.13 -12.26
C MET A 51 -11.72 17.85 -10.96
N GLN A 52 -11.83 17.08 -9.86
CA GLN A 52 -12.25 17.60 -8.55
C GLN A 52 -11.25 17.22 -7.45
N GLY A 53 -11.31 17.92 -6.31
CA GLY A 53 -10.50 17.63 -5.13
C GLY A 53 -9.03 18.01 -5.28
N VAL A 54 -8.17 17.30 -4.56
CA VAL A 54 -6.72 17.60 -4.47
C VAL A 54 -6.01 17.44 -5.82
N GLN A 55 -6.52 16.57 -6.69
CA GLN A 55 -5.90 16.30 -7.99
C GLN A 55 -6.22 17.36 -9.06
N SER A 56 -7.18 18.24 -8.84
CA SER A 56 -7.48 19.34 -9.77
C SER A 56 -6.28 20.24 -10.04
N ASN A 57 -5.43 20.46 -9.05
CA ASN A 57 -4.18 21.22 -9.21
C ASN A 57 -3.19 20.50 -10.15
N VAL A 58 -3.11 19.18 -10.08
CA VAL A 58 -2.26 18.38 -10.98
C VAL A 58 -2.76 18.50 -12.41
N ARG A 59 -4.08 18.37 -12.62
CA ARG A 59 -4.72 18.56 -13.93
C ARG A 59 -4.43 19.92 -14.53
N ASN A 60 -4.56 21.00 -13.75
CA ASN A 60 -4.27 22.36 -14.22
C ASN A 60 -2.81 22.52 -14.65
N ARG A 61 -1.86 21.96 -13.90
CA ARG A 61 -0.44 21.96 -14.27
C ARG A 61 -0.18 21.21 -15.56
N VAL A 62 -0.85 20.07 -15.79
CA VAL A 62 -0.79 19.32 -17.04
C VAL A 62 -1.30 20.16 -18.20
N ILE A 63 -2.44 20.83 -18.07
CA ILE A 63 -3.00 21.71 -19.09
C ILE A 63 -2.02 22.84 -19.46
N GLU A 64 -1.46 23.51 -18.45
CA GLU A 64 -0.50 24.60 -18.69
C GLU A 64 0.78 24.10 -19.35
N CYS A 65 1.26 22.93 -18.97
CA CYS A 65 2.43 22.29 -19.61
C CYS A 65 2.15 21.99 -21.09
N LEU A 66 1.02 21.36 -21.40
CA LEU A 66 0.63 20.97 -22.76
C LEU A 66 0.48 22.17 -23.73
N LYS A 67 0.04 23.33 -23.22
CA LYS A 67 -0.09 24.56 -24.02
C LYS A 67 1.21 24.97 -24.69
N GLN A 68 2.36 24.63 -24.12
CA GLN A 68 3.68 25.02 -24.66
C GLN A 68 3.96 24.45 -26.05
N TRP A 69 3.30 23.31 -26.42
CA TRP A 69 3.45 22.69 -27.76
C TRP A 69 2.11 22.37 -28.42
N GLY A 70 1.00 22.90 -27.90
CA GLY A 70 -0.33 22.72 -28.49
C GLY A 70 -1.02 21.40 -28.15
N GLY A 71 -0.51 20.63 -27.18
CA GLY A 71 -1.11 19.39 -26.70
C GLY A 71 -2.44 19.66 -25.95
N LYS A 72 -3.25 18.61 -25.80
CA LYS A 72 -4.60 18.69 -25.20
C LYS A 72 -4.83 17.60 -24.18
N VAL A 73 -5.65 17.90 -23.16
CA VAL A 73 -6.18 16.90 -22.21
C VAL A 73 -7.49 16.35 -22.73
N VAL A 74 -7.67 15.05 -22.60
CA VAL A 74 -8.92 14.33 -22.87
C VAL A 74 -9.33 13.61 -21.59
N ASP A 75 -10.41 14.08 -20.98
CA ASP A 75 -10.99 13.47 -19.79
C ASP A 75 -11.98 12.37 -20.21
N ILE A 76 -11.77 11.15 -19.75
CA ILE A 76 -12.64 9.99 -20.00
C ILE A 76 -13.49 9.73 -18.76
N ALA A 77 -14.79 9.60 -18.92
CA ALA A 77 -15.69 9.28 -17.82
C ALA A 77 -15.30 7.94 -17.16
N TYR A 78 -15.19 7.95 -15.83
CA TYR A 78 -14.81 6.77 -15.07
C TYR A 78 -15.88 5.66 -15.20
N THR A 79 -15.44 4.45 -15.49
CA THR A 79 -16.34 3.31 -15.63
C THR A 79 -16.88 2.91 -14.25
N LYS A 80 -18.16 3.11 -14.02
CA LYS A 80 -18.82 2.74 -12.75
C LYS A 80 -18.74 1.23 -12.53
N GLY A 81 -18.39 0.83 -11.30
CA GLY A 81 -18.35 -0.57 -10.89
C GLY A 81 -16.96 -1.24 -10.96
N PHE A 82 -15.95 -0.55 -11.50
CA PHE A 82 -14.56 -1.01 -11.47
C PHE A 82 -13.73 -0.01 -10.67
N SER A 83 -13.34 -0.37 -9.46
CA SER A 83 -12.44 0.42 -8.65
C SER A 83 -11.39 -0.48 -8.04
N SER A 84 -10.12 -0.07 -8.14
CA SER A 84 -9.00 -0.77 -7.47
C SER A 84 -9.20 -0.85 -5.96
N SER A 85 -9.91 0.10 -5.35
CA SER A 85 -10.26 0.07 -3.93
C SER A 85 -11.27 -1.04 -3.62
N ALA A 86 -12.32 -1.23 -4.44
CA ALA A 86 -13.29 -2.31 -4.26
C ALA A 86 -12.66 -3.70 -4.52
N GLU A 87 -11.76 -3.80 -5.49
CA GLU A 87 -11.03 -5.03 -5.75
C GLU A 87 -10.04 -5.36 -4.62
N ASN A 88 -9.35 -4.37 -4.06
CA ASN A 88 -8.49 -4.54 -2.89
C ASN A 88 -9.29 -4.98 -1.65
N GLU A 89 -10.51 -4.48 -1.45
CA GLU A 89 -11.40 -4.95 -0.38
C GLU A 89 -11.79 -6.43 -0.57
N ARG A 90 -12.19 -6.82 -1.77
CA ARG A 90 -12.50 -8.23 -2.09
C ARG A 90 -11.30 -9.15 -1.88
N LEU A 91 -10.10 -8.69 -2.23
CA LEU A 91 -8.86 -9.46 -2.05
C LEU A 91 -8.44 -9.55 -0.58
N LYS A 92 -8.81 -8.60 0.27
CA LYS A 92 -8.68 -8.72 1.73
C LYS A 92 -9.59 -9.82 2.29
N GLU A 93 -10.81 -9.96 1.77
CA GLU A 93 -11.74 -11.01 2.18
C GLU A 93 -11.28 -12.41 1.77
N ILE A 94 -10.54 -12.56 0.67
CA ILE A 94 -10.02 -13.84 0.16
C ILE A 94 -8.76 -14.28 0.93
N GLY A 95 -8.12 -13.36 1.67
CA GLY A 95 -6.85 -13.59 2.35
C GLY A 95 -5.63 -13.37 1.45
N THR A 96 -4.47 -13.30 2.05
CA THR A 96 -3.20 -13.12 1.32
C THR A 96 -2.37 -14.39 1.37
N THR A 97 -1.79 -14.78 0.23
CA THR A 97 -0.82 -15.89 0.22
C THR A 97 0.44 -15.52 1.02
N PRO A 98 1.15 -16.51 1.57
CA PRO A 98 2.40 -16.28 2.31
C PRO A 98 3.41 -15.43 1.54
N GLU A 99 3.55 -15.63 0.22
CA GLU A 99 4.49 -14.90 -0.63
C GLU A 99 4.14 -13.40 -0.73
N ILE A 100 2.87 -13.07 -0.83
CA ILE A 100 2.38 -11.68 -0.85
C ILE A 100 2.66 -11.03 0.50
N ARG A 101 2.35 -11.73 1.60
CA ARG A 101 2.57 -11.24 2.96
C ARG A 101 4.05 -10.97 3.24
N GLN A 102 4.95 -11.91 2.90
CA GLN A 102 6.40 -11.78 3.09
C GLN A 102 6.99 -10.58 2.34
N LYS A 103 6.52 -10.30 1.13
CA LYS A 103 7.02 -9.19 0.30
C LYS A 103 6.40 -7.84 0.68
N ARG A 104 5.28 -7.82 1.40
CA ARG A 104 4.49 -6.60 1.65
C ARG A 104 5.26 -5.55 2.44
N LEU A 105 5.96 -5.92 3.51
CA LEU A 105 6.76 -4.98 4.30
C LEU A 105 7.85 -4.32 3.45
N ARG A 106 8.58 -5.08 2.65
CA ARG A 106 9.62 -4.53 1.76
C ARG A 106 9.04 -3.54 0.75
N ARG A 107 7.88 -3.84 0.20
CA ARG A 107 7.17 -2.95 -0.73
C ARG A 107 6.72 -1.66 -0.05
N LEU A 108 6.20 -1.75 1.19
CA LEU A 108 5.82 -0.58 1.99
C LEU A 108 7.02 0.33 2.28
N ILE A 109 8.16 -0.24 2.71
CA ILE A 109 9.39 0.50 2.97
C ILE A 109 9.88 1.24 1.72
N ASN A 110 9.77 0.61 0.55
CA ASN A 110 10.19 1.21 -0.70
C ASN A 110 9.21 2.29 -1.21
N ALA A 111 7.92 2.18 -0.88
CA ALA A 111 6.87 3.07 -1.39
C ALA A 111 6.55 4.25 -0.47
N LYS A 112 6.83 4.13 0.82
CA LYS A 112 6.46 5.14 1.83
C LYS A 112 7.69 5.74 2.48
N LYS A 113 7.68 7.05 2.70
CA LYS A 113 8.71 7.73 3.49
C LYS A 113 8.71 7.30 4.95
N ILE A 114 7.53 6.97 5.50
CA ILE A 114 7.34 6.49 6.88
C ILE A 114 6.35 5.33 6.83
N VAL A 115 6.73 4.20 7.40
CA VAL A 115 5.87 3.03 7.62
C VAL A 115 5.46 3.04 9.10
N ARG A 116 4.14 3.01 9.35
CA ARG A 116 3.56 3.07 10.70
C ARG A 116 3.23 1.66 11.15
N ILE A 117 3.84 1.23 12.22
CA ILE A 117 3.67 -0.12 12.79
C ILE A 117 3.03 0.02 14.17
N LEU A 118 2.00 -0.77 14.44
CA LEU A 118 1.35 -0.85 15.75
C LEU A 118 1.70 -2.20 16.40
N GLU A 119 1.96 -2.17 17.68
CA GLU A 119 2.18 -3.39 18.47
C GLU A 119 0.91 -4.25 18.52
N SER A 120 1.09 -5.58 18.44
CA SER A 120 0.02 -6.58 18.56
C SER A 120 0.61 -7.88 19.13
N HIS A 121 -0.02 -8.41 20.20
CA HIS A 121 0.47 -9.57 20.95
C HIS A 121 -0.56 -10.71 21.06
N ASN A 122 -1.73 -10.57 20.45
CA ASN A 122 -2.76 -11.62 20.35
C ASN A 122 -3.76 -11.29 19.26
N GLY A 123 -4.70 -12.21 18.98
CA GLY A 123 -5.70 -12.03 17.93
C GLY A 123 -6.60 -10.82 18.13
N LEU A 124 -6.97 -10.46 19.40
CA LEU A 124 -7.80 -9.27 19.67
C LEU A 124 -7.06 -7.97 19.31
N THR A 125 -5.81 -7.83 19.75
CA THR A 125 -5.00 -6.65 19.41
C THR A 125 -4.67 -6.62 17.92
N GLY A 126 -4.54 -7.78 17.28
CA GLY A 126 -4.44 -7.94 15.83
C GLY A 126 -5.68 -7.39 15.10
N LEU A 127 -6.88 -7.76 15.53
CA LEU A 127 -8.13 -7.21 14.97
C LEU A 127 -8.24 -5.70 15.13
N ILE A 128 -7.85 -5.16 16.29
CA ILE A 128 -7.83 -3.71 16.53
C ILE A 128 -6.86 -3.04 15.56
N ALA A 129 -5.63 -3.53 15.48
CA ALA A 129 -4.59 -2.96 14.60
C ALA A 129 -4.94 -3.05 13.11
N GLU A 130 -5.66 -4.10 12.67
CA GLU A 130 -6.14 -4.25 11.29
C GLU A 130 -7.17 -3.18 10.95
N ASN A 131 -8.13 -2.90 11.85
CA ASN A 131 -9.32 -2.12 11.55
C ASN A 131 -9.24 -0.66 11.99
N VAL A 132 -8.33 -0.30 12.93
CA VAL A 132 -8.23 1.06 13.41
C VAL A 132 -7.82 2.03 12.32
N SER A 133 -8.62 3.05 12.12
CA SER A 133 -8.33 4.12 11.16
C SER A 133 -8.97 5.43 11.60
N VAL A 134 -8.43 6.54 11.12
CA VAL A 134 -8.96 7.88 11.33
C VAL A 134 -8.98 8.64 10.01
N ILE A 135 -9.99 9.47 9.79
CA ILE A 135 -10.08 10.35 8.63
C ILE A 135 -9.66 11.76 9.07
N VAL A 136 -8.58 12.27 8.46
CA VAL A 136 -8.09 13.64 8.68
C VAL A 136 -8.07 14.37 7.34
N ASN A 137 -8.77 15.47 7.23
CA ASN A 137 -8.89 16.24 5.98
C ASN A 137 -9.32 15.40 4.77
N GLY A 138 -10.23 14.45 4.96
CA GLY A 138 -10.72 13.55 3.90
C GLY A 138 -9.76 12.42 3.52
N VAL A 139 -8.61 12.30 4.18
CA VAL A 139 -7.64 11.24 3.96
C VAL A 139 -7.72 10.21 5.08
N LYS A 140 -7.87 8.94 4.73
CA LYS A 140 -7.83 7.82 5.68
C LYS A 140 -6.39 7.57 6.13
N HIS A 141 -6.19 7.54 7.43
CA HIS A 141 -4.94 7.16 8.07
C HIS A 141 -5.14 5.87 8.84
N GLU A 142 -4.25 4.91 8.62
CA GLU A 142 -4.23 3.61 9.28
C GLU A 142 -2.79 3.15 9.52
N PHE A 143 -2.61 2.11 10.31
CA PHE A 143 -1.31 1.46 10.46
C PHE A 143 -1.02 0.57 9.26
N ASP A 144 0.26 0.47 8.91
CA ASP A 144 0.74 -0.24 7.72
C ASP A 144 1.08 -1.70 8.00
N GLY A 145 1.35 -2.01 9.26
CA GLY A 145 1.75 -3.33 9.72
C GLY A 145 1.68 -3.44 11.24
N MET A 146 2.11 -4.56 11.73
CA MET A 146 2.11 -4.91 13.16
C MET A 146 3.49 -5.33 13.63
N TRP A 147 3.73 -5.20 14.93
CA TRP A 147 4.91 -5.68 15.61
C TRP A 147 4.51 -6.59 16.77
N SER A 148 4.94 -7.84 16.74
CA SER A 148 4.85 -8.77 17.86
C SER A 148 6.12 -8.62 18.70
N SER A 149 5.99 -7.91 19.82
CA SER A 149 7.09 -7.56 20.72
C SER A 149 7.29 -8.62 21.81
N SER A 150 8.54 -9.01 22.10
CA SER A 150 8.87 -9.91 23.19
C SER A 150 8.48 -9.32 24.55
N LEU A 151 8.71 -8.02 24.71
CA LEU A 151 8.34 -7.29 25.95
C LEU A 151 6.82 -7.39 26.21
N THR A 152 6.00 -7.14 25.21
CA THR A 152 4.52 -7.16 25.40
C THR A 152 4.02 -8.60 25.58
N ASP A 153 4.57 -9.56 24.83
CA ASP A 153 4.26 -10.99 25.00
C ASP A 153 4.56 -11.45 26.43
N SER A 154 5.75 -11.08 26.95
CA SER A 154 6.16 -11.42 28.31
C SER A 154 5.30 -10.74 29.36
N THR A 155 5.07 -9.42 29.22
CA THR A 155 4.31 -8.62 30.18
C THR A 155 2.85 -9.05 30.24
N SER A 156 2.22 -9.39 29.10
CA SER A 156 0.84 -9.87 29.03
C SER A 156 0.63 -11.19 29.80
N LYS A 157 1.70 -11.94 30.03
CA LYS A 157 1.73 -13.20 30.81
C LYS A 157 2.30 -13.03 32.22
N GLY A 158 2.52 -11.79 32.65
CA GLY A 158 3.10 -11.48 33.97
C GLY A 158 4.55 -11.97 34.15
N LYS A 159 5.29 -12.08 33.06
CA LYS A 159 6.68 -12.55 33.05
C LYS A 159 7.62 -11.41 32.70
N PRO A 160 8.91 -11.44 33.19
CA PRO A 160 9.92 -10.49 32.78
C PRO A 160 10.35 -10.73 31.33
N ASP A 161 10.83 -9.68 30.66
CA ASP A 161 11.35 -9.73 29.31
C ASP A 161 12.81 -10.20 29.27
N ILE A 162 13.02 -11.48 29.53
CA ILE A 162 14.31 -12.18 29.58
C ILE A 162 14.19 -13.55 28.92
N GLU A 163 13.43 -13.65 27.81
CA GLU A 163 13.10 -14.93 27.16
C GLU A 163 12.39 -15.94 28.11
N ALA A 164 11.64 -15.43 29.11
CA ALA A 164 10.89 -16.25 30.06
C ALA A 164 9.63 -16.86 29.46
N VAL A 165 9.18 -16.42 28.30
CA VAL A 165 8.12 -17.02 27.50
C VAL A 165 8.76 -17.83 26.38
N ASP A 166 8.45 -19.12 26.34
CA ASP A 166 9.00 -20.00 25.33
C ASP A 166 8.50 -19.65 23.92
N LEU A 167 9.34 -19.97 22.92
CA LEU A 167 9.06 -19.64 21.52
C LEU A 167 7.74 -20.26 21.03
N THR A 168 7.40 -21.47 21.45
CA THR A 168 6.16 -22.12 21.01
C THR A 168 4.93 -21.33 21.44
N THR A 169 4.90 -20.86 22.69
CA THR A 169 3.85 -19.99 23.20
C THR A 169 3.75 -18.70 22.38
N ARG A 170 4.88 -18.05 22.10
CA ARG A 170 4.90 -16.84 21.29
C ARG A 170 4.45 -17.05 19.86
N LEU A 171 4.80 -18.19 19.26
CA LEU A 171 4.34 -18.55 17.91
C LEU A 171 2.84 -18.82 17.85
N HIS A 172 2.21 -19.32 18.93
CA HIS A 172 0.75 -19.42 19.01
C HIS A 172 0.08 -18.05 18.97
N ASP A 173 0.53 -17.10 19.79
CA ASP A 173 -0.01 -15.74 19.81
C ASP A 173 0.22 -15.03 18.46
N LEU A 174 1.38 -15.26 17.85
CA LEU A 174 1.70 -14.76 16.51
C LEU A 174 0.74 -15.35 15.46
N ASN A 175 0.43 -16.67 15.54
CA ASN A 175 -0.50 -17.31 14.61
C ASN A 175 -1.90 -16.69 14.71
N ASP A 176 -2.40 -16.48 15.93
CA ASP A 176 -3.69 -15.82 16.16
C ASP A 176 -3.72 -14.41 15.54
N THR A 177 -2.62 -13.67 15.66
CA THR A 177 -2.46 -12.35 15.01
C THR A 177 -2.46 -12.49 13.49
N LEU A 178 -1.75 -13.47 12.94
CA LEU A 178 -1.64 -13.68 11.49
C LEU A 178 -2.98 -14.10 10.86
N GLU A 179 -3.85 -14.78 11.60
CA GLU A 179 -5.21 -15.13 11.16
C GLU A 179 -6.14 -13.92 11.08
N CYS A 180 -5.87 -12.88 11.88
CA CYS A 180 -6.70 -11.67 11.96
C CYS A 180 -6.29 -10.57 10.99
N THR A 181 -5.14 -10.66 10.32
CA THR A 181 -4.58 -9.56 9.54
C THR A 181 -4.09 -9.96 8.17
N THR A 182 -4.24 -9.03 7.22
CA THR A 182 -3.56 -9.07 5.92
C THR A 182 -2.29 -8.20 5.90
N LYS A 183 -2.05 -7.41 6.95
CA LYS A 183 -0.89 -6.53 7.08
C LYS A 183 0.38 -7.34 7.37
N PRO A 184 1.57 -6.83 7.03
CA PRO A 184 2.82 -7.48 7.40
C PRO A 184 3.01 -7.42 8.92
N VAL A 185 3.57 -8.49 9.48
CA VAL A 185 3.93 -8.56 10.88
C VAL A 185 5.44 -8.65 11.00
N ILE A 186 6.02 -7.83 11.89
CA ILE A 186 7.41 -7.92 12.33
C ILE A 186 7.40 -8.68 13.64
N PHE A 187 8.14 -9.78 13.70
CA PHE A 187 8.28 -10.60 14.90
C PHE A 187 9.63 -10.30 15.56
N ASP A 188 9.60 -9.96 16.84
CA ASP A 188 10.79 -9.80 17.66
C ASP A 188 11.27 -11.17 18.12
N GLY A 189 12.38 -11.62 17.58
CA GLY A 189 12.96 -12.94 17.84
C GLY A 189 13.89 -12.97 19.05
N ASP A 190 14.02 -11.89 19.83
CA ASP A 190 15.00 -11.76 20.93
C ASP A 190 16.42 -12.14 20.46
N THR A 191 17.07 -13.10 21.13
CA THR A 191 18.38 -13.64 20.74
C THR A 191 18.29 -14.70 19.62
N GLY A 192 17.10 -15.04 19.16
CA GLY A 192 16.85 -16.10 18.18
C GLY A 192 16.60 -17.47 18.79
N ASN A 193 16.51 -17.55 20.11
CA ASN A 193 16.32 -18.81 20.86
C ASN A 193 17.39 -19.88 20.55
N LEU A 194 18.65 -19.46 20.40
CA LEU A 194 19.80 -20.31 20.16
C LEU A 194 20.44 -20.77 21.47
#